data_f73b261fa918598bcf09c91dd4663e82
#
_entry.id   f73b261fa918598bcf09c91dd4663e82
#
_cell.length_a   1.000
_cell.length_b   1.000
_cell.length_c   1.000
_cell.angle_alpha   90.00
_cell.angle_beta   90.00
_cell.angle_gamma   90.00
#
_symmetry.space_group_name_H-M   'P 1'
#
loop_
_entity.id
_entity.type
_entity.pdbx_description
1 polymer ?
#
loop_
_entity_poly.entity_id
_entity_poly.type
_entity_poly.pdbx_seq_one_letter_code
_entity_poly.pdbx_strand_id
1 'polypeptide(L)'
;MFQDSSSKFKFGYFLSSALTLLFIEVILIIAGCWVVHKWEGRPEIVDEGYTIISSQFRIFSYRELQKATNCFQEELGSGGSGAVYKGVLDDERTVAVKKLNDVIHGEQEFRSEVSVIGRIYHMNLVRIWGFCVEKTCKLLVSEFIENGSLATVLFDYQSLSPVLQWGQRYNISVGGGQGLADLH
;
A
#
# COMPACT_ATOMS: atom_id res chain seq x y z
N MET A 1 -68.44 30.01 13.76
CA MET A 1 -67.12 30.54 13.34
C MET A 1 -66.00 30.07 14.30
N PHE A 2 -66.01 28.78 14.71
CA PHE A 2 -65.07 28.25 15.71
C PHE A 2 -64.45 26.90 15.31
N GLN A 3 -64.57 26.47 14.05
CA GLN A 3 -64.11 25.12 13.62
C GLN A 3 -62.82 25.11 12.81
N ASP A 4 -62.31 26.26 12.42
CA ASP A 4 -61.11 26.34 11.50
C ASP A 4 -59.75 26.43 12.22
N SER A 5 -59.74 26.80 13.50
CA SER A 5 -58.53 26.98 14.29
C SER A 5 -57.91 25.64 14.75
N SER A 6 -58.71 24.61 15.02
CA SER A 6 -58.30 23.31 15.53
C SER A 6 -57.60 22.46 14.45
N SER A 7 -57.99 22.62 13.19
CA SER A 7 -57.36 21.87 12.07
C SER A 7 -55.96 22.42 11.72
N LYS A 8 -55.77 23.71 11.80
CA LYS A 8 -54.46 24.35 11.55
C LYS A 8 -53.42 23.99 12.61
N PHE A 9 -53.83 23.90 13.88
CA PHE A 9 -52.94 23.43 14.96
C PHE A 9 -52.54 21.97 14.77
N LYS A 10 -53.44 21.06 14.43
CA LYS A 10 -53.14 19.65 14.16
C LYS A 10 -52.21 19.49 12.95
N PHE A 11 -52.43 20.26 11.89
CA PHE A 11 -51.56 20.26 10.70
C PHE A 11 -50.15 20.75 11.03
N GLY A 12 -49.99 21.79 11.88
CA GLY A 12 -48.71 22.27 12.35
C GLY A 12 -47.91 21.20 13.12
N TYR A 13 -48.55 20.45 14.00
CA TYR A 13 -47.91 19.34 14.74
C TYR A 13 -47.52 18.20 13.83
N PHE A 14 -48.31 17.84 12.83
CA PHE A 14 -47.98 16.82 11.83
C PHE A 14 -46.77 17.25 11.00
N LEU A 15 -46.73 18.48 10.55
CA LEU A 15 -45.63 19.01 9.78
C LEU A 15 -44.33 19.06 10.60
N SER A 16 -44.40 19.49 11.87
CA SER A 16 -43.28 19.52 12.79
C SER A 16 -42.75 18.12 13.07
N SER A 17 -43.60 17.11 13.31
CA SER A 17 -43.20 15.74 13.56
C SER A 17 -42.56 15.10 12.31
N ALA A 18 -43.07 15.39 11.12
CA ALA A 18 -42.49 14.91 9.87
C ALA A 18 -41.05 15.48 9.63
N LEU A 19 -40.90 16.78 9.93
CA LEU A 19 -39.58 17.43 9.82
C LEU A 19 -38.55 16.87 10.82
N THR A 20 -38.99 16.58 12.07
CA THR A 20 -38.08 15.98 13.06
C THR A 20 -37.68 14.55 12.69
N LEU A 21 -38.57 13.74 12.13
CA LEU A 21 -38.25 12.40 11.65
C LEU A 21 -37.24 12.44 10.48
N LEU A 22 -37.48 13.32 9.51
CA LEU A 22 -36.53 13.53 8.40
C LEU A 22 -35.14 13.94 8.90
N PHE A 23 -35.09 14.82 9.91
CA PHE A 23 -33.80 15.26 10.47
C PHE A 23 -33.05 14.11 11.16
N ILE A 24 -33.77 13.25 11.88
CA ILE A 24 -33.19 12.05 12.51
C ILE A 24 -32.68 11.07 11.44
N GLU A 25 -33.44 10.83 10.37
CA GLU A 25 -33.00 9.97 9.26
C GLU A 25 -31.70 10.47 8.62
N VAL A 26 -31.62 11.76 8.33
CA VAL A 26 -30.39 12.35 7.75
C VAL A 26 -29.20 12.19 8.69
N ILE A 27 -29.38 12.39 10.00
CA ILE A 27 -28.29 12.17 10.97
C ILE A 27 -27.85 10.71 11.00
N LEU A 28 -28.81 9.77 10.96
CA LEU A 28 -28.50 8.34 10.95
C LEU A 28 -27.75 7.93 9.67
N ILE A 29 -28.13 8.49 8.52
CA ILE A 29 -27.43 8.25 7.24
C ILE A 29 -25.99 8.79 7.32
N ILE A 30 -25.80 10.01 7.80
CA ILE A 30 -24.47 10.64 7.94
C ILE A 30 -23.61 9.83 8.92
N ALA A 31 -24.17 9.46 10.08
CA ALA A 31 -23.48 8.63 11.06
C ALA A 31 -23.11 7.25 10.49
N GLY A 32 -24.02 6.61 9.75
CA GLY A 32 -23.78 5.35 9.05
C GLY A 32 -22.67 5.47 8.00
N CYS A 33 -22.73 6.48 7.16
CA CYS A 33 -21.67 6.76 6.17
C CYS A 33 -20.32 7.04 6.86
N TRP A 34 -20.31 7.76 7.98
CA TRP A 34 -19.08 8.03 8.73
C TRP A 34 -18.49 6.76 9.35
N VAL A 35 -19.35 5.89 9.91
CA VAL A 35 -18.93 4.59 10.45
C VAL A 35 -18.37 3.71 9.33
N VAL A 36 -19.08 3.58 8.21
CA VAL A 36 -18.62 2.81 7.05
C VAL A 36 -17.28 3.35 6.53
N HIS A 37 -17.15 4.66 6.39
CA HIS A 37 -15.90 5.29 5.93
C HIS A 37 -14.74 5.08 6.92
N LYS A 38 -15.02 5.05 8.21
CA LYS A 38 -14.04 4.75 9.25
C LYS A 38 -13.64 3.26 9.26
N TRP A 39 -14.56 2.36 8.88
CA TRP A 39 -14.32 0.93 8.83
C TRP A 39 -13.60 0.50 7.53
N GLU A 40 -13.78 1.22 6.43
CA GLU A 40 -13.08 0.95 5.18
C GLU A 40 -11.56 1.14 5.25
N GLY A 41 -11.05 1.80 6.28
CA GLY A 41 -9.61 1.98 6.51
C GLY A 41 -8.95 0.92 7.39
N ARG A 42 -9.65 -0.14 7.79
CA ARG A 42 -9.02 -1.25 8.51
C ARG A 42 -8.56 -2.30 7.49
N PRO A 43 -7.26 -2.65 7.48
CA PRO A 43 -6.79 -3.75 6.63
C PRO A 43 -7.54 -5.02 7.04
N GLU A 44 -8.23 -5.62 6.10
CA GLU A 44 -8.87 -6.92 6.27
C GLU A 44 -7.76 -7.98 6.23
N ILE A 45 -7.16 -8.23 7.40
CA ILE A 45 -6.19 -9.33 7.57
C ILE A 45 -7.00 -10.62 7.69
N VAL A 46 -7.32 -11.17 6.56
CA VAL A 46 -8.03 -12.46 6.48
C VAL A 46 -7.07 -13.51 5.94
N ASP A 47 -6.18 -13.99 6.79
CA ASP A 47 -5.72 -15.38 6.69
C ASP A 47 -4.66 -15.69 7.78
N GLU A 48 -4.68 -16.87 8.37
CA GLU A 48 -3.70 -17.32 9.38
C GLU A 48 -2.25 -17.24 8.88
N GLY A 49 -2.03 -17.34 7.56
CA GLY A 49 -0.72 -17.19 6.92
C GLY A 49 -0.10 -15.81 7.07
N TYR A 50 -0.91 -14.74 7.11
CA TYR A 50 -0.41 -13.36 7.28
C TYR A 50 -0.07 -13.02 8.73
N THR A 51 -0.64 -13.74 9.70
CA THR A 51 -0.41 -13.46 11.14
C THR A 51 1.03 -13.76 11.54
N ILE A 52 1.65 -14.77 10.99
CA ILE A 52 3.05 -15.15 11.26
C ILE A 52 4.01 -14.12 10.62
N ILE A 53 3.66 -13.63 9.44
CA ILE A 53 4.48 -12.68 8.68
C ILE A 53 4.36 -11.27 9.27
N SER A 54 3.18 -10.90 9.76
CA SER A 54 2.92 -9.58 10.35
C SER A 54 3.69 -9.31 11.66
N SER A 55 4.18 -10.35 12.32
CA SER A 55 5.03 -10.19 13.52
C SER A 55 6.43 -9.63 13.21
N GLN A 56 6.89 -9.74 11.96
CA GLN A 56 8.22 -9.29 11.53
C GLN A 56 8.20 -8.06 10.62
N PHE A 57 7.05 -7.76 10.00
CA PHE A 57 6.87 -6.70 9.02
C PHE A 57 5.83 -5.69 9.44
N ARG A 58 6.05 -4.42 9.06
CA ARG A 58 5.06 -3.37 9.22
C ARG A 58 3.95 -3.55 8.18
N ILE A 59 2.70 -3.53 8.63
CA ILE A 59 1.54 -3.46 7.75
C ILE A 59 1.25 -1.98 7.51
N PHE A 60 1.27 -1.59 6.24
CA PHE A 60 0.97 -0.24 5.79
C PHE A 60 -0.46 -0.18 5.27
N SER A 61 -1.12 0.95 5.44
CA SER A 61 -2.38 1.24 4.74
C SER A 61 -2.12 1.76 3.33
N TYR A 62 -3.07 1.54 2.41
CA TYR A 62 -2.96 2.09 1.06
C TYR A 62 -2.84 3.62 1.06
N ARG A 63 -3.59 4.30 1.93
CA ARG A 63 -3.54 5.76 2.07
C ARG A 63 -2.17 6.27 2.51
N GLU A 64 -1.52 5.57 3.44
CA GLU A 64 -0.17 5.90 3.88
C GLU A 64 0.82 5.80 2.73
N LEU A 65 0.78 4.71 1.96
CA LEU A 65 1.67 4.53 0.80
C LEU A 65 1.34 5.45 -0.36
N GLN A 66 0.07 5.76 -0.58
CA GLN A 66 -0.36 6.76 -1.56
C GLN A 66 0.20 8.15 -1.21
N LYS A 67 0.16 8.55 0.06
CA LYS A 67 0.75 9.79 0.55
C LYS A 67 2.28 9.77 0.40
N ALA A 68 2.93 8.70 0.85
CA ALA A 68 4.37 8.54 0.81
C ALA A 68 4.94 8.62 -0.62
N THR A 69 4.21 8.09 -1.61
CA THR A 69 4.61 8.08 -3.03
C THR A 69 4.09 9.29 -3.82
N ASN A 70 3.47 10.26 -3.15
CA ASN A 70 2.80 11.38 -3.81
C ASN A 70 1.84 10.90 -4.92
N CYS A 71 0.91 9.99 -4.56
CA CYS A 71 -0.02 9.36 -5.51
C CYS A 71 0.68 8.55 -6.62
N PHE A 72 1.78 7.87 -6.30
CA PHE A 72 2.55 7.05 -7.24
C PHE A 72 3.10 7.84 -8.43
N GLN A 73 3.64 9.05 -8.15
CA GLN A 73 4.07 9.99 -9.18
C GLN A 73 5.46 9.64 -9.76
N GLU A 74 6.44 9.28 -8.90
CA GLU A 74 7.81 8.99 -9.33
C GLU A 74 7.98 7.48 -9.54
N GLU A 75 7.86 7.03 -10.80
CA GLU A 75 8.08 5.64 -11.17
C GLU A 75 9.58 5.37 -11.35
N LEU A 76 10.08 4.36 -10.63
CA LEU A 76 11.47 3.89 -10.73
C LEU A 76 11.63 2.84 -11.82
N GLY A 77 10.58 2.14 -12.16
CA GLY A 77 10.55 1.12 -13.21
C GLY A 77 9.30 0.28 -13.16
N SER A 78 9.01 -0.39 -14.28
CA SER A 78 7.85 -1.28 -14.42
C SER A 78 8.20 -2.54 -15.20
N GLY A 79 7.45 -3.61 -14.97
CA GLY A 79 7.63 -4.91 -15.60
C GLY A 79 6.41 -5.82 -15.46
N GLY A 80 6.56 -7.09 -15.81
CA GLY A 80 5.47 -8.07 -15.80
C GLY A 80 4.78 -8.23 -14.44
N SER A 81 5.54 -8.13 -13.33
CA SER A 81 5.02 -8.27 -11.97
C SER A 81 4.41 -6.99 -11.38
N GLY A 82 4.60 -5.82 -12.03
CA GLY A 82 4.08 -4.55 -11.53
C GLY A 82 5.00 -3.36 -11.75
N ALA A 83 4.68 -2.24 -11.11
CA ALA A 83 5.45 -1.01 -11.17
C ALA A 83 6.01 -0.65 -9.79
N VAL A 84 7.20 -0.06 -9.76
CA VAL A 84 7.90 0.36 -8.54
C VAL A 84 7.97 1.87 -8.49
N TYR A 85 7.62 2.44 -7.35
CA TYR A 85 7.57 3.88 -7.13
C TYR A 85 8.46 4.29 -5.96
N LYS A 86 9.07 5.46 -6.06
CA LYS A 86 9.78 6.05 -4.94
C LYS A 86 8.80 6.70 -3.99
N GLY A 87 9.06 6.56 -2.70
CA GLY A 87 8.27 7.18 -1.66
C GLY A 87 9.13 7.65 -0.49
N VAL A 88 8.56 8.56 0.31
CA VAL A 88 9.14 9.00 1.58
C VAL A 88 8.10 8.80 2.67
N LEU A 89 8.43 8.00 3.66
CA LEU A 89 7.57 7.73 4.80
C LEU A 89 7.52 8.92 5.77
N ASP A 90 6.57 8.93 6.69
CA ASP A 90 6.42 10.00 7.69
C ASP A 90 7.63 10.09 8.65
N ASP A 91 8.45 9.06 8.74
CA ASP A 91 9.71 9.03 9.49
C ASP A 91 10.94 9.40 8.64
N GLU A 92 10.73 10.07 7.51
CA GLU A 92 11.74 10.57 6.56
C GLU A 92 12.53 9.47 5.82
N ARG A 93 12.20 8.19 6.00
CA ARG A 93 12.85 7.11 5.27
C ARG A 93 12.41 7.09 3.82
N THR A 94 13.38 7.07 2.90
CA THR A 94 13.13 6.83 1.49
C THR A 94 12.94 5.34 1.24
N VAL A 95 11.86 4.98 0.54
CA VAL A 95 11.46 3.60 0.26
C VAL A 95 11.12 3.40 -1.20
N ALA A 96 11.21 2.16 -1.65
CA ALA A 96 10.66 1.71 -2.93
C ALA A 96 9.35 0.96 -2.67
N VAL A 97 8.29 1.38 -3.33
CA VAL A 97 6.95 0.79 -3.20
C VAL A 97 6.59 0.08 -4.49
N LYS A 98 6.61 -1.25 -4.47
CA LYS A 98 6.21 -2.08 -5.61
C LYS A 98 4.71 -2.32 -5.57
N LYS A 99 4.01 -1.82 -6.58
CA LYS A 99 2.59 -2.08 -6.80
C LYS A 99 2.45 -3.26 -7.75
N LEU A 100 1.90 -4.37 -7.26
CA LEU A 100 1.72 -5.59 -8.05
C LEU A 100 0.53 -5.46 -9.00
N ASN A 101 0.64 -6.07 -10.19
CA ASN A 101 -0.45 -6.10 -11.15
C ASN A 101 -1.57 -7.04 -10.67
N ASP A 102 -2.83 -6.59 -10.81
CA ASP A 102 -4.04 -7.32 -10.44
C ASP A 102 -4.39 -8.46 -11.44
N VAL A 103 -3.43 -9.29 -11.83
CA VAL A 103 -3.72 -10.49 -12.60
C VAL A 103 -4.06 -11.62 -11.62
N ILE A 104 -4.88 -12.57 -12.03
CA ILE A 104 -5.42 -13.71 -11.27
C ILE A 104 -4.35 -14.47 -10.43
N HIS A 105 -3.08 -14.33 -10.79
CA HIS A 105 -1.93 -14.90 -10.08
C HIS A 105 -1.33 -13.99 -8.97
N GLY A 106 -1.77 -12.74 -8.88
CA GLY A 106 -1.19 -11.74 -7.96
C GLY A 106 -1.25 -12.12 -6.47
N GLU A 107 -2.24 -12.93 -6.06
CA GLU A 107 -2.31 -13.44 -4.68
C GLU A 107 -1.17 -14.44 -4.40
N GLN A 108 -0.97 -15.38 -5.32
CA GLN A 108 0.02 -16.44 -5.16
C GLN A 108 1.44 -15.89 -5.29
N GLU A 109 1.68 -14.98 -6.24
CA GLU A 109 2.96 -14.27 -6.38
C GLU A 109 3.26 -13.42 -5.16
N PHE A 110 2.27 -12.66 -4.67
CA PHE A 110 2.42 -11.86 -3.46
C PHE A 110 2.75 -12.72 -2.24
N ARG A 111 2.01 -13.83 -2.02
CA ARG A 111 2.27 -14.77 -0.92
C ARG A 111 3.66 -15.38 -1.02
N SER A 112 4.09 -15.75 -2.23
CA SER A 112 5.43 -16.28 -2.47
C SER A 112 6.51 -15.24 -2.18
N GLU A 113 6.39 -14.03 -2.70
CA GLU A 113 7.34 -12.95 -2.42
C GLU A 113 7.42 -12.65 -0.92
N VAL A 114 6.28 -12.52 -0.24
CA VAL A 114 6.26 -12.21 1.21
C VAL A 114 6.76 -13.37 2.05
N SER A 115 6.47 -14.63 1.71
CA SER A 115 6.88 -15.79 2.49
C SER A 115 8.39 -16.08 2.39
N VAL A 116 8.97 -15.88 1.22
CA VAL A 116 10.41 -16.03 0.98
C VAL A 116 11.18 -14.90 1.66
N ILE A 117 10.73 -13.67 1.47
CA ILE A 117 11.37 -12.47 1.97
C ILE A 117 11.33 -12.40 3.50
N GLY A 118 10.28 -12.94 4.13
CA GLY A 118 10.10 -12.92 5.58
C GLY A 118 11.13 -13.70 6.38
N ARG A 119 11.92 -14.56 5.73
CA ARG A 119 12.87 -15.45 6.39
C ARG A 119 14.32 -15.04 6.20
N ILE A 120 14.61 -14.09 5.31
CA ILE A 120 15.97 -13.87 4.85
C ILE A 120 16.42 -12.44 5.16
N TYR A 121 17.32 -12.34 6.11
CA TYR A 121 18.10 -11.16 6.39
C TYR A 121 19.54 -11.40 5.92
N HIS A 122 19.86 -10.92 4.73
CA HIS A 122 21.19 -11.08 4.16
C HIS A 122 21.72 -9.74 3.63
N MET A 123 23.00 -9.47 3.82
CA MET A 123 23.62 -8.18 3.47
C MET A 123 23.58 -7.84 1.97
N ASN A 124 23.43 -8.85 1.11
CA ASN A 124 23.34 -8.68 -0.35
C ASN A 124 21.89 -8.71 -0.88
N LEU A 125 20.89 -8.71 0.01
CA LEU A 125 19.49 -8.67 -0.36
C LEU A 125 18.85 -7.35 0.10
N VAL A 126 17.96 -6.83 -0.74
CA VAL A 126 17.22 -5.60 -0.44
C VAL A 126 16.26 -5.86 0.73
N ARG A 127 16.36 -5.04 1.76
CA ARG A 127 15.52 -5.17 2.94
C ARG A 127 14.07 -4.83 2.65
N ILE A 128 13.16 -5.69 3.08
CA ILE A 128 11.72 -5.40 3.06
C ILE A 128 11.32 -4.79 4.41
N TRP A 129 10.59 -3.69 4.35
CA TRP A 129 10.07 -2.99 5.52
C TRP A 129 8.66 -3.45 5.88
N GLY A 130 7.89 -3.83 4.88
CA GLY A 130 6.51 -4.24 5.09
C GLY A 130 5.71 -4.34 3.81
N PHE A 131 4.40 -4.42 3.97
CA PHE A 131 3.47 -4.60 2.87
C PHE A 131 2.12 -3.95 3.16
N CYS A 132 1.32 -3.79 2.10
CA CYS A 132 -0.08 -3.42 2.17
C CYS A 132 -0.91 -4.44 1.39
N VAL A 133 -1.99 -4.92 2.01
CA VAL A 133 -3.00 -5.77 1.36
C VAL A 133 -4.36 -5.16 1.65
N GLU A 134 -4.92 -4.51 0.66
CA GLU A 134 -6.27 -3.95 0.75
C GLU A 134 -7.05 -4.32 -0.52
N LYS A 135 -8.17 -5.05 -0.36
CA LYS A 135 -9.11 -5.44 -1.43
C LYS A 135 -8.43 -5.83 -2.77
N THR A 136 -8.18 -4.86 -3.63
CA THR A 136 -7.58 -5.03 -4.96
C THR A 136 -6.13 -4.57 -5.05
N CYS A 137 -5.57 -3.99 -3.99
CA CYS A 137 -4.23 -3.42 -4.01
C CYS A 137 -3.26 -4.22 -3.14
N LYS A 138 -2.19 -4.71 -3.75
CA LYS A 138 -1.07 -5.37 -3.09
C LYS A 138 0.20 -4.58 -3.35
N LEU A 139 0.80 -4.11 -2.27
CA LEU A 139 1.98 -3.27 -2.31
C LEU A 139 3.06 -3.86 -1.41
N LEU A 140 4.30 -3.93 -1.90
CA LEU A 140 5.48 -4.27 -1.12
C LEU A 140 6.31 -3.02 -0.89
N VAL A 141 6.81 -2.86 0.33
CA VAL A 141 7.64 -1.71 0.73
C VAL A 141 9.02 -2.21 1.06
N SER A 142 10.01 -1.77 0.29
CA SER A 142 11.42 -2.13 0.45
C SER A 142 12.29 -0.90 0.64
N GLU A 143 13.53 -1.17 1.03
CA GLU A 143 14.59 -0.17 1.03
C GLU A 143 14.78 0.40 -0.38
N PHE A 144 14.99 1.72 -0.47
CA PHE A 144 15.33 2.39 -1.72
C PHE A 144 16.85 2.38 -1.91
N ILE A 145 17.31 1.90 -3.06
CA ILE A 145 18.74 1.88 -3.43
C ILE A 145 18.99 3.00 -4.44
N GLU A 146 19.81 3.97 -4.05
CA GLU A 146 19.98 5.23 -4.80
C GLU A 146 20.71 5.07 -6.14
N ASN A 147 21.59 4.09 -6.27
CA ASN A 147 22.50 3.99 -7.42
C ASN A 147 21.88 3.27 -8.65
N GLY A 148 20.58 3.04 -8.65
CA GLY A 148 19.86 2.42 -9.75
C GLY A 148 20.15 0.93 -9.93
N SER A 149 19.94 0.42 -11.14
CA SER A 149 20.11 -1.00 -11.44
C SER A 149 21.52 -1.33 -11.96
N LEU A 150 21.98 -2.54 -11.66
CA LEU A 150 23.25 -3.05 -12.22
C LEU A 150 23.22 -3.06 -13.75
N ALA A 151 22.05 -3.29 -14.36
CA ALA A 151 21.89 -3.26 -15.80
C ALA A 151 22.22 -1.87 -16.37
N THR A 152 21.74 -0.80 -15.74
CA THR A 152 22.06 0.58 -16.14
C THR A 152 23.58 0.82 -16.08
N VAL A 153 24.22 0.41 -14.98
CA VAL A 153 25.66 0.63 -14.78
C VAL A 153 26.53 -0.21 -15.73
N LEU A 154 26.04 -1.40 -16.15
CA LEU A 154 26.82 -2.29 -17.03
C LEU A 154 26.60 -2.01 -18.52
N PHE A 155 25.40 -1.56 -18.91
CA PHE A 155 24.99 -1.53 -20.32
C PHE A 155 24.60 -0.14 -20.83
N ASP A 156 24.45 0.85 -19.97
CA ASP A 156 24.16 2.21 -20.40
C ASP A 156 25.47 2.97 -20.73
N TYR A 157 25.86 2.91 -21.99
CA TYR A 157 27.05 3.60 -22.50
C TYR A 157 26.92 5.14 -22.55
N GLN A 158 25.72 5.67 -22.32
CA GLN A 158 25.48 7.13 -22.36
C GLN A 158 25.53 7.75 -20.95
N SER A 159 25.49 6.94 -19.90
CA SER A 159 25.61 7.47 -18.55
C SER A 159 27.04 7.88 -18.24
N LEU A 160 27.22 9.07 -17.67
CA LEU A 160 28.47 9.58 -17.09
C LEU A 160 28.90 8.78 -15.84
N SER A 161 28.26 7.63 -15.58
CA SER A 161 28.57 6.78 -14.45
C SER A 161 29.95 6.14 -14.62
N PRO A 162 30.78 6.10 -13.58
CA PRO A 162 32.10 5.49 -13.67
C PRO A 162 31.96 4.00 -14.03
N VAL A 163 32.64 3.61 -15.09
CA VAL A 163 32.69 2.20 -15.53
C VAL A 163 33.18 1.35 -14.38
N LEU A 164 32.38 0.37 -13.95
CA LEU A 164 32.75 -0.57 -12.89
C LEU A 164 34.06 -1.27 -13.26
N GLN A 165 35.06 -1.20 -12.39
CA GLN A 165 36.30 -1.93 -12.52
C GLN A 165 36.07 -3.44 -12.39
N TRP A 166 36.94 -4.24 -12.95
CA TRP A 166 36.83 -5.71 -12.91
C TRP A 166 36.62 -6.26 -11.49
N GLY A 167 37.39 -5.77 -10.52
CA GLY A 167 37.24 -6.18 -9.12
C GLY A 167 35.86 -5.89 -8.53
N GLN A 168 35.22 -4.76 -8.89
CA GLN A 168 33.88 -4.42 -8.45
C GLN A 168 32.85 -5.35 -9.08
N ARG A 169 32.96 -5.64 -10.39
CA ARG A 169 32.08 -6.60 -11.08
C ARG A 169 32.17 -7.99 -10.48
N TYR A 170 33.38 -8.44 -10.16
CA TYR A 170 33.62 -9.73 -9.49
C TYR A 170 32.95 -9.76 -8.10
N ASN A 171 33.16 -8.75 -7.27
CA ASN A 171 32.56 -8.66 -5.93
C ASN A 171 31.04 -8.65 -5.98
N ILE A 172 30.42 -7.92 -6.92
CA ILE A 172 28.97 -7.91 -7.12
C ILE A 172 28.47 -9.30 -7.51
N SER A 173 29.17 -10.01 -8.41
CA SER A 173 28.78 -11.36 -8.82
C SER A 173 28.87 -12.36 -7.68
N VAL A 174 29.92 -12.30 -6.87
CA VAL A 174 30.09 -13.15 -5.69
C VAL A 174 29.03 -12.85 -4.65
N GLY A 175 28.78 -11.55 -4.36
CA GLY A 175 27.74 -11.13 -3.41
C GLY A 175 26.35 -11.56 -3.84
N GLY A 176 26.03 -11.44 -5.14
CA GLY A 176 24.77 -11.94 -5.70
C GLY A 176 24.64 -13.46 -5.57
N GLY A 177 25.70 -14.21 -5.84
CA GLY A 177 25.74 -15.65 -5.65
C GLY A 177 25.53 -16.08 -4.20
N GLN A 178 26.11 -15.38 -3.24
CA GLN A 178 25.91 -15.64 -1.80
C GLN A 178 24.47 -15.37 -1.40
N GLY A 179 23.89 -14.22 -1.83
CA GLY A 179 22.50 -13.92 -1.54
C GLY A 179 21.53 -14.96 -2.12
N LEU A 180 21.79 -15.49 -3.32
CA LEU A 180 21.00 -16.55 -3.93
C LEU A 180 21.17 -17.91 -3.20
N ALA A 181 22.35 -18.22 -2.70
CA ALA A 181 22.59 -19.46 -1.95
C ALA A 181 21.82 -19.50 -0.64
N ASP A 182 21.69 -18.36 0.04
CA ASP A 182 20.92 -18.26 1.29
C ASP A 182 19.40 -18.28 1.07
N LEU A 183 18.94 -18.04 -0.16
CA LEU A 183 17.53 -18.15 -0.55
C LEU A 183 17.09 -19.60 -0.79
N HIS A 184 18.00 -20.55 -0.92
CA HIS A 184 17.74 -21.98 -1.23
C HIS A 184 17.84 -22.81 0.02
#